data_14e8512817831cc99793d45ae9c6a9c0
#
_entry.id   14e8512817831cc99793d45ae9c6a9c0
#
_cell.length_a   1.000
_cell.length_b   1.000
_cell.length_c   1.000
_cell.angle_alpha   90.00
_cell.angle_beta   90.00
_cell.angle_gamma   90.00
#
_symmetry.space_group_name_H-M   'P 1'
#
loop_
_entity.id
_entity.type
_entity.pdbx_description
1 polymer ?
#
loop_
_entity_poly.entity_id
_entity_poly.type
_entity_poly.pdbx_seq_one_letter_code
_entity_poly.pdbx_strand_id
1 'polypeptide(L)'
;MEYKHLNGNGLKIGAAIEGEGPLIVLVHGWPESWYSWRHQIPFLASLGYKVAAIDVRGYGQSDKPYEIAEYSMKNLTSDVISVIEDLGYSDAILFGHDWGAPIVWNTAALYPDKISAVGALSVPYTGRGPMSSIDLWKMLYKGKFFYQLYFQEEGVAEEEFEKDLKNALELTYFSSDGRGTVSYTHLTLPTKA
;
A
#
# COMPACT_ATOMS: atom_id res chain seq x y z
N MET A 1 -14.33 16.56 -3.13
CA MET A 1 -13.54 15.52 -2.40
C MET A 1 -13.79 15.67 -0.92
N GLU A 2 -14.18 14.59 -0.25
CA GLU A 2 -14.40 14.50 1.20
C GLU A 2 -13.41 13.49 1.77
N TYR A 3 -12.88 13.75 2.97
CA TYR A 3 -12.07 12.78 3.69
C TYR A 3 -12.84 12.30 4.92
N LYS A 4 -13.00 10.99 5.09
CA LYS A 4 -13.70 10.40 6.22
C LYS A 4 -13.11 9.05 6.65
N HIS A 5 -13.53 8.55 7.78
CA HIS A 5 -13.20 7.21 8.23
C HIS A 5 -14.33 6.24 7.88
N LEU A 6 -13.94 5.11 7.34
CA LEU A 6 -14.80 3.98 6.99
C LEU A 6 -14.48 2.80 7.89
N ASN A 7 -15.42 1.87 8.00
CA ASN A 7 -15.17 0.61 8.68
C ASN A 7 -14.28 -0.30 7.80
N GLY A 8 -13.14 -0.68 8.33
CA GLY A 8 -12.22 -1.63 7.72
C GLY A 8 -12.02 -2.84 8.64
N ASN A 9 -12.91 -3.82 8.57
CA ASN A 9 -12.81 -5.05 9.37
C ASN A 9 -12.60 -4.76 10.89
N GLY A 10 -13.41 -3.84 11.42
CA GLY A 10 -13.36 -3.42 12.84
C GLY A 10 -12.36 -2.30 13.15
N LEU A 11 -11.59 -1.85 12.18
CA LEU A 11 -10.69 -0.70 12.29
C LEU A 11 -11.27 0.51 11.56
N LYS A 12 -10.79 1.70 11.91
CA LYS A 12 -11.04 2.91 11.15
C LYS A 12 -10.05 2.97 9.99
N ILE A 13 -10.56 3.02 8.78
CA ILE A 13 -9.79 3.22 7.56
C ILE A 13 -10.08 4.61 7.02
N GLY A 14 -9.04 5.45 6.97
CA GLY A 14 -9.12 6.78 6.37
C GLY A 14 -9.28 6.69 4.85
N ALA A 15 -10.16 7.50 4.27
CA ALA A 15 -10.37 7.51 2.82
C ALA A 15 -10.72 8.89 2.28
N ALA A 16 -10.11 9.27 1.18
CA ALA A 16 -10.52 10.41 0.37
C ALA A 16 -11.51 9.94 -0.69
N ILE A 17 -12.70 10.56 -0.70
CA ILE A 17 -13.83 10.11 -1.52
C ILE A 17 -14.33 11.23 -2.40
N GLU A 18 -14.61 10.94 -3.68
CA GLU A 18 -15.19 11.86 -4.63
C GLU A 18 -16.04 11.17 -5.68
N GLY A 19 -17.01 11.87 -6.23
CA GLY A 19 -17.84 11.41 -7.33
C GLY A 19 -19.00 10.51 -6.91
N GLU A 20 -19.75 10.06 -7.92
CA GLU A 20 -20.90 9.17 -7.82
C GLU A 20 -20.83 8.14 -8.96
N GLY A 21 -21.52 7.00 -8.82
CA GLY A 21 -21.54 5.93 -9.81
C GLY A 21 -20.87 4.65 -9.32
N PRO A 22 -20.41 3.76 -10.22
CA PRO A 22 -19.71 2.53 -9.84
C PRO A 22 -18.46 2.84 -9.00
N LEU A 23 -18.19 2.00 -8.00
CA LEU A 23 -17.10 2.23 -7.05
C LEU A 23 -15.74 1.82 -7.61
N ILE A 24 -14.78 2.71 -7.46
CA ILE A 24 -13.34 2.43 -7.61
C ILE A 24 -12.67 2.61 -6.25
N VAL A 25 -11.94 1.60 -5.78
CA VAL A 25 -11.08 1.70 -4.60
C VAL A 25 -9.62 1.75 -5.04
N LEU A 26 -8.90 2.78 -4.57
CA LEU A 26 -7.49 3.01 -4.85
C LEU A 26 -6.66 2.69 -3.61
N VAL A 27 -5.67 1.81 -3.76
CA VAL A 27 -4.84 1.29 -2.67
C VAL A 27 -3.39 1.66 -2.92
N HIS A 28 -2.82 2.50 -2.05
CA HIS A 28 -1.44 2.97 -2.15
C HIS A 28 -0.42 1.94 -1.65
N GLY A 29 0.85 2.22 -1.86
CA GLY A 29 1.99 1.44 -1.39
C GLY A 29 2.81 2.11 -0.28
N TRP A 30 4.09 1.75 -0.20
CA TRP A 30 5.04 2.30 0.75
C TRP A 30 5.99 3.30 0.06
N PRO A 31 6.34 4.42 0.70
CA PRO A 31 5.86 5.01 1.95
C PRO A 31 4.75 6.05 1.71
N GLU A 32 3.67 5.66 1.11
CA GLU A 32 2.63 6.53 0.56
C GLU A 32 1.39 6.66 1.49
N SER A 33 0.38 7.33 0.97
CA SER A 33 -0.96 7.48 1.56
C SER A 33 -1.99 7.66 0.43
N TRP A 34 -3.28 7.84 0.77
CA TRP A 34 -4.30 8.21 -0.21
C TRP A 34 -3.88 9.39 -1.09
N TYR A 35 -3.01 10.27 -0.61
CA TYR A 35 -2.57 11.48 -1.31
C TYR A 35 -1.78 11.19 -2.60
N SER A 36 -1.20 10.01 -2.73
CA SER A 36 -0.58 9.56 -3.99
C SER A 36 -1.57 9.56 -5.15
N TRP A 37 -2.85 9.34 -4.86
CA TRP A 37 -3.94 9.29 -5.82
C TRP A 37 -4.65 10.64 -6.06
N ARG A 38 -4.18 11.76 -5.48
CA ARG A 38 -4.83 13.07 -5.51
C ARG A 38 -5.19 13.58 -6.91
N HIS A 39 -4.49 13.15 -7.95
CA HIS A 39 -4.76 13.54 -9.34
C HIS A 39 -5.69 12.54 -10.04
N GLN A 40 -5.66 11.26 -9.68
CA GLN A 40 -6.52 10.22 -10.23
C GLN A 40 -7.95 10.33 -9.69
N ILE A 41 -8.11 10.71 -8.42
CA ILE A 41 -9.44 10.85 -7.79
C ILE A 41 -10.35 11.77 -8.60
N PRO A 42 -10.04 13.07 -8.83
CA PRO A 42 -10.94 13.96 -9.56
C PRO A 42 -11.08 13.56 -11.03
N PHE A 43 -10.05 12.99 -11.64
CA PHE A 43 -10.13 12.50 -13.01
C PHE A 43 -11.13 11.36 -13.14
N LEU A 44 -11.04 10.33 -12.32
CA LEU A 44 -11.96 9.19 -12.37
C LEU A 44 -13.38 9.60 -11.96
N ALA A 45 -13.52 10.50 -10.98
CA ALA A 45 -14.81 11.06 -10.59
C ALA A 45 -15.48 11.80 -11.76
N SER A 46 -14.71 12.56 -12.55
CA SER A 46 -15.23 13.26 -13.75
C SER A 46 -15.73 12.30 -14.85
N LEU A 47 -15.28 11.05 -14.81
CA LEU A 47 -15.73 9.99 -15.72
C LEU A 47 -16.99 9.26 -15.21
N GLY A 48 -17.60 9.69 -14.11
CA GLY A 48 -18.82 9.11 -13.56
C GLY A 48 -18.59 7.91 -12.63
N TYR A 49 -17.45 7.86 -11.95
CA TYR A 49 -17.17 6.87 -10.92
C TYR A 49 -17.22 7.49 -9.52
N LYS A 50 -17.63 6.72 -8.54
CA LYS A 50 -17.33 7.01 -7.16
C LYS A 50 -15.96 6.45 -6.84
N VAL A 51 -15.07 7.29 -6.35
CA VAL A 51 -13.66 6.94 -6.09
C VAL A 51 -13.40 7.04 -4.60
N ALA A 52 -12.82 5.99 -4.00
CA ALA A 52 -12.36 5.96 -2.63
C ALA A 52 -10.88 5.59 -2.60
N ALA A 53 -10.02 6.56 -2.35
CA ALA A 53 -8.59 6.31 -2.11
C ALA A 53 -8.37 6.12 -0.61
N ILE A 54 -8.04 4.92 -0.20
CA ILE A 54 -7.86 4.56 1.21
C ILE A 54 -6.45 4.80 1.70
N ASP A 55 -6.30 5.13 2.99
CA ASP A 55 -5.07 4.88 3.71
C ASP A 55 -5.08 3.43 4.18
N VAL A 56 -4.13 2.63 3.75
CA VAL A 56 -4.00 1.23 4.21
C VAL A 56 -3.79 1.21 5.73
N ARG A 57 -4.27 0.16 6.44
CA ARG A 57 -4.02 0.04 7.88
C ARG A 57 -2.54 0.26 8.19
N GLY A 58 -2.23 0.99 9.25
CA GLY A 58 -0.86 1.39 9.59
C GLY A 58 -0.42 2.71 8.98
N TYR A 59 -1.14 3.25 7.99
CA TYR A 59 -0.78 4.48 7.27
C TYR A 59 -1.77 5.62 7.51
N GLY A 60 -1.33 6.83 7.22
CA GLY A 60 -2.13 8.05 7.17
C GLY A 60 -3.00 8.23 8.43
N GLN A 61 -4.30 8.36 8.22
CA GLN A 61 -5.30 8.51 9.30
C GLN A 61 -6.02 7.20 9.66
N SER A 62 -5.58 6.06 9.07
CA SER A 62 -6.10 4.75 9.45
C SER A 62 -5.54 4.30 10.79
N ASP A 63 -6.25 3.39 11.45
CA ASP A 63 -5.79 2.77 12.69
C ASP A 63 -4.48 2.00 12.45
N LYS A 64 -3.65 1.98 13.50
CA LYS A 64 -2.31 1.41 13.50
C LYS A 64 -2.18 0.39 14.63
N PRO A 65 -2.79 -0.80 14.49
CA PRO A 65 -2.62 -1.84 15.49
C PRO A 65 -1.14 -2.18 15.65
N TYR A 66 -0.72 -2.46 16.89
CA TYR A 66 0.69 -2.73 17.18
C TYR A 66 1.10 -4.15 16.78
N GLU A 67 0.18 -5.10 16.86
CA GLU A 67 0.46 -6.52 16.64
C GLU A 67 0.79 -6.81 15.18
N ILE A 68 1.94 -7.40 14.89
CA ILE A 68 2.41 -7.75 13.53
C ILE A 68 1.37 -8.62 12.79
N ALA A 69 0.70 -9.54 13.49
CA ALA A 69 -0.32 -10.42 12.92
C ALA A 69 -1.51 -9.67 12.30
N GLU A 70 -1.77 -8.44 12.76
CA GLU A 70 -2.82 -7.59 12.22
C GLU A 70 -2.54 -7.13 10.78
N TYR A 71 -1.30 -7.16 10.34
CA TYR A 71 -0.87 -6.78 8.99
C TYR A 71 -0.81 -7.96 8.02
N SER A 72 -1.45 -9.06 8.35
CA SER A 72 -1.56 -10.21 7.44
C SER A 72 -2.34 -9.85 6.18
N MET A 73 -2.00 -10.50 5.05
CA MET A 73 -2.70 -10.30 3.78
C MET A 73 -4.22 -10.56 3.92
N LYS A 74 -4.60 -11.51 4.77
CA LYS A 74 -6.01 -11.78 5.09
C LYS A 74 -6.70 -10.55 5.67
N ASN A 75 -6.08 -9.89 6.63
CA ASN A 75 -6.64 -8.68 7.24
C ASN A 75 -6.68 -7.51 6.25
N LEU A 76 -5.59 -7.29 5.51
CA LEU A 76 -5.51 -6.22 4.51
C LEU A 76 -6.59 -6.36 3.42
N THR A 77 -6.84 -7.56 2.94
CA THR A 77 -7.90 -7.82 1.95
C THR A 77 -9.30 -7.67 2.55
N SER A 78 -9.49 -8.10 3.82
CA SER A 78 -10.75 -7.92 4.53
C SER A 78 -11.08 -6.45 4.77
N ASP A 79 -10.08 -5.58 4.99
CA ASP A 79 -10.28 -4.13 5.09
C ASP A 79 -10.88 -3.56 3.81
N VAL A 80 -10.32 -3.96 2.64
CA VAL A 80 -10.82 -3.50 1.34
C VAL A 80 -12.28 -3.91 1.15
N ILE A 81 -12.63 -5.15 1.47
CA ILE A 81 -14.01 -5.64 1.37
C ILE A 81 -14.94 -4.88 2.32
N SER A 82 -14.52 -4.68 3.58
CA SER A 82 -15.32 -3.93 4.55
C SER A 82 -15.53 -2.47 4.12
N VAL A 83 -14.54 -1.84 3.51
CA VAL A 83 -14.67 -0.49 2.93
C VAL A 83 -15.70 -0.45 1.80
N ILE A 84 -15.69 -1.45 0.90
CA ILE A 84 -16.69 -1.56 -0.19
C ILE A 84 -18.09 -1.66 0.40
N GLU A 85 -18.27 -2.52 1.41
CA GLU A 85 -19.55 -2.76 2.07
C GLU A 85 -20.03 -1.54 2.88
N ASP A 86 -19.14 -0.87 3.61
CA ASP A 86 -19.44 0.33 4.38
C ASP A 86 -19.85 1.52 3.51
N LEU A 87 -19.35 1.55 2.27
CA LEU A 87 -19.78 2.52 1.25
C LEU A 87 -21.12 2.15 0.58
N GLY A 88 -21.70 0.99 0.92
CA GLY A 88 -22.99 0.53 0.41
C GLY A 88 -22.94 -0.16 -0.96
N TYR A 89 -21.77 -0.66 -1.36
CA TYR A 89 -21.58 -1.34 -2.65
C TYR A 89 -21.47 -2.86 -2.50
N SER A 90 -21.98 -3.59 -3.49
CA SER A 90 -21.84 -5.04 -3.58
C SER A 90 -20.49 -5.46 -4.15
N ASP A 91 -19.91 -4.64 -5.01
CA ASP A 91 -18.66 -4.88 -5.73
C ASP A 91 -17.95 -3.58 -6.05
N ALA A 92 -16.66 -3.67 -6.44
CA ALA A 92 -15.87 -2.52 -6.85
C ALA A 92 -14.81 -2.90 -7.90
N ILE A 93 -14.30 -1.87 -8.56
CA ILE A 93 -13.06 -1.91 -9.33
C ILE A 93 -11.92 -1.56 -8.36
N LEU A 94 -10.82 -2.30 -8.41
CA LEU A 94 -9.65 -2.04 -7.56
C LEU A 94 -8.46 -1.58 -8.39
N PHE A 95 -7.75 -0.56 -7.91
CA PHE A 95 -6.40 -0.24 -8.39
C PHE A 95 -5.43 -0.21 -7.21
N GLY A 96 -4.27 -0.87 -7.38
CA GLY A 96 -3.21 -0.88 -6.39
C GLY A 96 -1.86 -0.47 -6.99
N HIS A 97 -1.07 0.25 -6.22
CA HIS A 97 0.30 0.62 -6.57
C HIS A 97 1.28 0.12 -5.52
N ASP A 98 2.47 -0.34 -5.94
CA ASP A 98 3.52 -0.88 -5.06
C ASP A 98 2.96 -1.94 -4.08
N TRP A 99 3.03 -1.77 -2.76
CA TRP A 99 2.41 -2.69 -1.78
C TRP A 99 0.87 -2.77 -1.89
N GLY A 100 0.22 -1.76 -2.45
CA GLY A 100 -1.20 -1.81 -2.77
C GLY A 100 -1.52 -2.84 -3.86
N ALA A 101 -0.60 -3.13 -4.78
CA ALA A 101 -0.82 -4.09 -5.86
C ALA A 101 -1.00 -5.53 -5.34
N PRO A 102 -0.13 -6.11 -4.48
CA PRO A 102 -0.40 -7.38 -3.83
C PRO A 102 -1.73 -7.42 -3.06
N ILE A 103 -2.13 -6.32 -2.41
CA ILE A 103 -3.40 -6.26 -1.69
C ILE A 103 -4.56 -6.44 -2.67
N VAL A 104 -4.63 -5.64 -3.76
CA VAL A 104 -5.74 -5.74 -4.72
C VAL A 104 -5.73 -7.06 -5.49
N TRP A 105 -4.57 -7.62 -5.83
CA TRP A 105 -4.47 -8.95 -6.45
C TRP A 105 -5.03 -10.05 -5.55
N ASN A 106 -4.65 -10.05 -4.27
CA ASN A 106 -5.16 -11.04 -3.32
C ASN A 106 -6.64 -10.81 -2.99
N THR A 107 -7.09 -9.55 -2.94
CA THR A 107 -8.52 -9.27 -2.75
C THR A 107 -9.34 -9.85 -3.90
N ALA A 108 -8.94 -9.63 -5.15
CA ALA A 108 -9.63 -10.19 -6.31
C ALA A 108 -9.60 -11.74 -6.34
N ALA A 109 -8.50 -12.34 -5.90
CA ALA A 109 -8.39 -13.80 -5.84
C ALA A 109 -9.23 -14.44 -4.72
N LEU A 110 -9.32 -13.77 -3.55
CA LEU A 110 -10.05 -14.29 -2.39
C LEU A 110 -11.55 -13.98 -2.43
N TYR A 111 -11.93 -12.89 -3.09
CA TYR A 111 -13.32 -12.38 -3.15
C TYR A 111 -13.74 -12.07 -4.59
N PRO A 112 -13.69 -13.05 -5.51
CA PRO A 112 -13.95 -12.81 -6.94
C PRO A 112 -15.33 -12.23 -7.22
N ASP A 113 -16.34 -12.58 -6.41
CA ASP A 113 -17.72 -12.07 -6.57
C ASP A 113 -17.89 -10.61 -6.11
N LYS A 114 -16.90 -10.05 -5.41
CA LYS A 114 -16.91 -8.67 -4.91
C LYS A 114 -16.05 -7.73 -5.76
N ILE A 115 -15.32 -8.23 -6.73
CA ILE A 115 -14.37 -7.44 -7.52
C ILE A 115 -14.70 -7.57 -8.99
N SER A 116 -15.24 -6.49 -9.57
CA SER A 116 -15.65 -6.43 -10.99
C SER A 116 -14.46 -6.25 -11.94
N ALA A 117 -13.39 -5.61 -11.49
CA ALA A 117 -12.12 -5.50 -12.22
C ALA A 117 -10.97 -5.16 -11.28
N VAL A 118 -9.74 -5.50 -11.67
CA VAL A 118 -8.52 -5.16 -10.91
C VAL A 118 -7.44 -4.66 -11.85
N GLY A 119 -6.77 -3.58 -11.46
CA GLY A 119 -5.58 -3.05 -12.09
C GLY A 119 -4.47 -2.88 -11.05
N ALA A 120 -3.23 -3.15 -11.43
CA ALA A 120 -2.09 -2.96 -10.56
C ALA A 120 -0.93 -2.29 -11.29
N LEU A 121 -0.23 -1.42 -10.56
CA LEU A 121 0.89 -0.65 -11.05
C LEU A 121 2.15 -1.10 -10.32
N SER A 122 3.25 -1.21 -11.04
CA SER A 122 4.61 -1.56 -10.58
C SER A 122 4.80 -3.02 -10.15
N VAL A 123 3.80 -3.70 -9.58
CA VAL A 123 3.94 -5.08 -9.10
C VAL A 123 2.94 -6.00 -9.82
N PRO A 124 3.42 -6.89 -10.71
CA PRO A 124 2.56 -7.84 -11.41
C PRO A 124 2.04 -8.93 -10.47
N TYR A 125 0.98 -9.61 -10.89
CA TYR A 125 0.53 -10.82 -10.20
C TYR A 125 1.54 -11.95 -10.40
N THR A 126 2.05 -12.49 -9.30
CA THR A 126 3.04 -13.58 -9.33
C THR A 126 2.50 -14.92 -8.80
N GLY A 127 1.28 -14.92 -8.27
CA GLY A 127 0.74 -16.09 -7.58
C GLY A 127 1.51 -16.43 -6.29
N ARG A 128 1.21 -17.60 -5.71
CA ARG A 128 1.90 -18.10 -4.53
C ARG A 128 3.15 -18.86 -4.93
N GLY A 129 4.32 -18.39 -4.51
CA GLY A 129 5.59 -19.09 -4.72
C GLY A 129 5.75 -20.32 -3.83
N PRO A 130 6.78 -21.16 -4.09
CA PRO A 130 7.07 -22.37 -3.32
C PRO A 130 7.63 -22.08 -1.92
N MET A 131 8.07 -20.87 -1.67
CA MET A 131 8.64 -20.41 -0.38
C MET A 131 8.12 -19.00 -0.05
N SER A 132 8.36 -18.55 1.17
CA SER A 132 8.02 -17.18 1.57
C SER A 132 8.88 -16.17 0.81
N SER A 133 8.33 -14.97 0.55
CA SER A 133 9.09 -13.88 -0.08
C SER A 133 10.35 -13.53 0.73
N ILE A 134 10.25 -13.55 2.06
CA ILE A 134 11.39 -13.28 2.96
C ILE A 134 12.52 -14.29 2.76
N ASP A 135 12.21 -15.58 2.69
CA ASP A 135 13.23 -16.62 2.48
C ASP A 135 13.86 -16.50 1.09
N LEU A 136 13.04 -16.21 0.07
CA LEU A 136 13.52 -15.95 -1.28
C LEU A 136 14.49 -14.75 -1.30
N TRP A 137 14.14 -13.64 -0.65
CA TRP A 137 15.00 -12.46 -0.60
C TRP A 137 16.29 -12.69 0.21
N LYS A 138 16.21 -13.40 1.34
CA LYS A 138 17.42 -13.82 2.07
C LYS A 138 18.38 -14.62 1.21
N MET A 139 17.85 -15.45 0.30
CA MET A 139 18.68 -16.22 -0.64
C MET A 139 19.25 -15.35 -1.75
N LEU A 140 18.42 -14.52 -2.40
CA LEU A 140 18.80 -13.68 -3.53
C LEU A 140 19.76 -12.54 -3.15
N TYR A 141 19.57 -11.96 -1.96
CA TYR A 141 20.32 -10.81 -1.47
C TYR A 141 21.35 -11.19 -0.39
N LYS A 142 21.75 -12.45 -0.35
CA LYS A 142 22.77 -12.92 0.61
C LYS A 142 24.05 -12.07 0.54
N GLY A 143 24.39 -11.40 1.65
CA GLY A 143 25.55 -10.51 1.74
C GLY A 143 25.40 -9.16 1.04
N LYS A 144 24.16 -8.80 0.63
CA LYS A 144 23.82 -7.49 0.06
C LYS A 144 22.73 -6.85 0.90
N PHE A 145 22.73 -5.52 0.91
CA PHE A 145 21.62 -4.77 1.53
C PHE A 145 20.35 -4.92 0.67
N PHE A 146 19.23 -5.19 1.34
CA PHE A 146 17.90 -5.13 0.74
C PHE A 146 16.90 -4.59 1.77
N TYR A 147 16.29 -3.45 1.46
CA TYR A 147 15.48 -2.67 2.41
C TYR A 147 14.33 -3.47 3.06
N GLN A 148 13.68 -4.37 2.32
CA GLN A 148 12.60 -5.16 2.87
C GLN A 148 13.08 -6.19 3.90
N LEU A 149 14.34 -6.68 3.79
CA LEU A 149 14.95 -7.50 4.82
C LEU A 149 15.39 -6.68 6.03
N TYR A 150 15.86 -5.45 5.78
CA TYR A 150 16.22 -4.50 6.83
C TYR A 150 15.01 -4.13 7.69
N PHE A 151 13.83 -3.97 7.09
CA PHE A 151 12.59 -3.66 7.79
C PHE A 151 12.01 -4.84 8.59
N GLN A 152 12.60 -6.04 8.50
CA GLN A 152 12.14 -7.17 9.32
C GLN A 152 12.64 -7.12 10.76
N GLU A 153 13.64 -6.29 11.05
CA GLU A 153 14.16 -6.11 12.40
C GLU A 153 13.44 -4.91 13.04
N GLU A 154 12.55 -5.21 13.97
CA GLU A 154 11.69 -4.23 14.63
C GLU A 154 12.52 -3.18 15.39
N GLY A 155 12.18 -1.90 15.21
CA GLY A 155 12.82 -0.77 15.86
C GLY A 155 14.09 -0.24 15.16
N VAL A 156 14.72 -1.01 14.29
CA VAL A 156 15.99 -0.61 13.65
C VAL A 156 15.77 0.46 12.58
N ALA A 157 14.83 0.21 11.68
CA ALA A 157 14.47 1.17 10.64
C ALA A 157 13.79 2.41 11.24
N GLU A 158 12.92 2.22 12.21
CA GLU A 158 12.22 3.29 12.91
C GLU A 158 13.22 4.25 13.58
N GLU A 159 14.16 3.73 14.37
CA GLU A 159 15.18 4.56 15.01
C GLU A 159 15.98 5.39 14.00
N GLU A 160 16.25 4.85 12.84
CA GLU A 160 17.02 5.53 11.81
C GLU A 160 16.20 6.60 11.08
N PHE A 161 14.98 6.29 10.68
CA PHE A 161 14.08 7.23 9.98
C PHE A 161 13.65 8.39 10.88
N GLU A 162 13.38 8.14 12.16
CA GLU A 162 12.92 9.15 13.11
C GLU A 162 14.00 10.18 13.49
N LYS A 163 15.29 9.89 13.26
CA LYS A 163 16.37 10.85 13.48
C LYS A 163 16.25 12.09 12.58
N ASP A 164 15.84 11.91 11.33
CA ASP A 164 15.57 12.98 10.38
C ASP A 164 14.55 12.48 9.34
N LEU A 165 13.29 12.46 9.73
CA LEU A 165 12.19 11.95 8.90
C LEU A 165 12.09 12.67 7.56
N LYS A 166 12.33 13.99 7.52
CA LYS A 166 12.29 14.75 6.27
C LYS A 166 13.35 14.26 5.29
N ASN A 167 14.58 14.15 5.72
CA ASN A 167 15.68 13.67 4.89
C ASN A 167 15.46 12.21 4.46
N ALA A 168 15.00 11.36 5.37
CA ALA A 168 14.69 9.97 5.05
C ALA A 168 13.62 9.85 3.94
N LEU A 169 12.55 10.64 4.00
CA LEU A 169 11.52 10.67 2.97
C LEU A 169 12.04 11.28 1.66
N GLU A 170 12.81 12.37 1.72
CA GLU A 170 13.41 12.99 0.53
C GLU A 170 14.31 11.98 -0.21
N LEU A 171 15.16 11.25 0.49
CA LEU A 171 16.03 10.23 -0.10
C LEU A 171 15.22 9.08 -0.70
N THR A 172 14.17 8.64 -0.02
CA THR A 172 13.29 7.56 -0.50
C THR A 172 12.57 7.95 -1.79
N TYR A 173 11.96 9.13 -1.82
CA TYR A 173 11.25 9.62 -3.01
C TYR A 173 12.20 10.02 -4.14
N PHE A 174 13.36 10.59 -3.84
CA PHE A 174 14.36 10.94 -4.84
C PHE A 174 14.86 9.71 -5.59
N SER A 175 15.09 8.60 -4.90
CA SER A 175 15.49 7.34 -5.54
C SER A 175 14.40 6.73 -6.42
N SER A 176 13.13 7.08 -6.18
CA SER A 176 11.97 6.54 -6.90
C SER A 176 11.57 7.37 -8.12
N ASP A 177 11.99 8.62 -8.23
CA ASP A 177 11.58 9.53 -9.32
C ASP A 177 12.38 9.34 -10.63
N GLY A 178 13.35 8.44 -10.65
CA GLY A 178 14.16 8.11 -11.81
C GLY A 178 15.23 9.14 -12.18
N ARG A 179 15.35 10.24 -11.43
CA ARG A 179 16.38 11.29 -11.65
C ARG A 179 17.68 10.98 -10.91
N GLY A 180 17.59 10.14 -9.88
CA GLY A 180 18.74 9.62 -9.18
C GLY A 180 19.54 8.72 -10.12
N THR A 181 20.87 8.89 -10.19
CA THR A 181 21.72 7.83 -10.72
C THR A 181 21.40 6.56 -9.97
N VAL A 182 21.28 5.43 -10.68
CA VAL A 182 20.87 4.11 -10.16
C VAL A 182 21.88 3.53 -9.16
N SER A 183 22.26 4.34 -8.22
CA SER A 183 23.05 3.96 -7.08
C SER A 183 22.09 3.72 -5.92
N TYR A 184 21.28 2.68 -6.02
CA TYR A 184 20.52 2.12 -4.87
C TYR A 184 21.45 1.72 -3.72
N THR A 185 22.75 1.80 -3.95
CA THR A 185 23.78 1.74 -2.93
C THR A 185 23.75 2.92 -1.97
N HIS A 186 22.96 3.97 -2.23
CA HIS A 186 22.85 5.17 -1.40
C HIS A 186 21.51 5.33 -0.68
N LEU A 187 20.59 4.39 -0.84
CA LEU A 187 19.71 4.00 0.25
C LEU A 187 20.45 3.09 1.25
N THR A 188 21.74 3.00 1.16
CA THR A 188 22.52 2.78 2.35
C THR A 188 22.37 4.08 3.14
N LEU A 189 21.38 4.14 3.95
CA LEU A 189 21.50 4.73 5.25
C LEU A 189 22.93 4.42 5.70
N PRO A 190 23.70 5.38 6.20
CA PRO A 190 25.12 5.17 6.42
C PRO A 190 25.30 3.90 7.25
N THR A 191 25.47 2.80 6.58
CA THR A 191 25.89 1.56 7.21
C THR A 191 27.25 1.90 7.74
N LYS A 192 27.33 1.98 9.05
CA LYS A 192 28.57 2.11 9.77
C LYS A 192 29.63 1.26 9.07
N ALA A 193 30.64 1.94 8.55
CA ALA A 193 31.90 1.30 8.23
C ALA A 193 32.47 0.65 9.49
#